data_312c64e8c5a9695dd3b7b8491129592d
#
_entry.id   312c64e8c5a9695dd3b7b8491129592d
#
_cell.length_a   1.000
_cell.length_b   1.000
_cell.length_c   1.000
_cell.angle_alpha   90.00
_cell.angle_beta   90.00
_cell.angle_gamma   90.00
#
_symmetry.space_group_name_H-M   'P 1'
#
loop_
_entity.id
_entity.type
_entity.pdbx_description
1 polymer ?
#
loop_
_entity_poly.entity_id
_entity_poly.type
_entity_poly.pdbx_seq_one_letter_code
_entity_poly.pdbx_strand_id
1 'polypeptide(L)'
;MSLPSLIDLFSLMALGAALGLFGGLFGIGGGIIAVPVLALGFGMGQALAQGTSLSMMVPILIVGLWKYSRKHPIPLPSAIYAALLASLTTYFVAEFATDLDQGALRAIFASFLLILGVQMGWKSSGRFSEKPTSIVSPKWMPFVGCFGGGSMGLLGVGGGLVATPMLTYLFGQRQALAQSISMALVTPCAIVALFTYNAADAVDWSVGFPLALGGLATVSRGVSLAHALPEQKMRSLFSGMLVVTALFLLIKPYVMH
;
A
#
# COMPACT_ATOMS: atom_id res chain seq x y z
N MET A 1 -13.03 10.23 24.88
CA MET A 1 -13.39 9.89 23.47
C MET A 1 -14.88 9.57 23.43
N SER A 2 -15.69 10.40 22.77
CA SER A 2 -17.08 10.08 22.51
C SER A 2 -17.14 8.94 21.51
N LEU A 3 -17.96 7.92 21.76
CA LEU A 3 -18.22 6.87 20.79
C LEU A 3 -18.73 7.49 19.48
N PRO A 4 -18.21 7.08 18.32
CA PRO A 4 -18.71 7.58 17.04
C PRO A 4 -20.23 7.33 16.96
N SER A 5 -20.95 8.32 16.45
CA SER A 5 -22.37 8.17 16.22
C SER A 5 -22.63 7.01 15.23
N LEU A 6 -23.83 6.40 15.25
CA LEU A 6 -24.16 5.35 14.27
C LEU A 6 -23.96 5.84 12.82
N ILE A 7 -24.21 7.12 12.55
CA ILE A 7 -24.02 7.74 11.24
C ILE A 7 -22.52 7.77 10.88
N ASP A 8 -21.65 8.13 11.85
CA ASP A 8 -20.20 8.14 11.64
C ASP A 8 -19.67 6.70 11.36
N LEU A 9 -20.19 5.71 12.10
CA LEU A 9 -19.84 4.31 11.91
C LEU A 9 -20.18 3.83 10.49
N PHE A 10 -21.40 4.12 10.01
CA PHE A 10 -21.82 3.74 8.65
C PHE A 10 -21.03 4.46 7.58
N SER A 11 -20.70 5.74 7.77
CA SER A 11 -19.90 6.51 6.82
C SER A 11 -18.47 6.00 6.73
N LEU A 12 -17.85 5.63 7.87
CA LEU A 12 -16.53 5.00 7.91
C LEU A 12 -16.53 3.62 7.26
N MET A 13 -17.57 2.81 7.49
CA MET A 13 -17.70 1.50 6.83
C MET A 13 -17.88 1.66 5.31
N ALA A 14 -18.68 2.63 4.85
CA ALA A 14 -18.85 2.92 3.43
C ALA A 14 -17.54 3.39 2.78
N LEU A 15 -16.79 4.27 3.47
CA LEU A 15 -15.46 4.70 3.05
C LEU A 15 -14.50 3.50 3.00
N GLY A 16 -14.48 2.67 4.04
CA GLY A 16 -13.69 1.45 4.09
C GLY A 16 -14.03 0.49 2.94
N ALA A 17 -15.32 0.36 2.60
CA ALA A 17 -15.77 -0.45 1.47
C ALA A 17 -15.23 0.08 0.13
N ALA A 18 -15.24 1.38 -0.09
CA ALA A 18 -14.63 2.00 -1.27
C ALA A 18 -13.11 1.74 -1.30
N LEU A 19 -12.41 2.01 -0.19
CA LEU A 19 -10.97 1.80 -0.05
C LEU A 19 -10.57 0.33 -0.23
N GLY A 20 -11.36 -0.61 0.31
CA GLY A 20 -11.15 -2.04 0.16
C GLY A 20 -11.33 -2.53 -1.28
N LEU A 21 -12.33 -1.97 -2.00
CA LEU A 21 -12.51 -2.26 -3.42
C LEU A 21 -11.29 -1.84 -4.23
N PHE A 22 -10.81 -0.60 -4.03
CA PHE A 22 -9.59 -0.10 -4.68
C PHE A 22 -8.35 -0.86 -4.22
N GLY A 23 -8.23 -1.17 -2.93
CA GLY A 23 -7.13 -1.95 -2.37
C GLY A 23 -7.03 -3.35 -2.98
N GLY A 24 -8.17 -4.01 -3.19
CA GLY A 24 -8.26 -5.29 -3.87
C GLY A 24 -7.96 -5.19 -5.36
N LEU A 25 -8.48 -4.15 -6.03
CA LEU A 25 -8.27 -3.88 -7.45
C LEU A 25 -6.78 -3.69 -7.80
N PHE A 26 -6.07 -2.90 -7.01
CA PHE A 26 -4.66 -2.60 -7.25
C PHE A 26 -3.69 -3.56 -6.56
N GLY A 27 -4.18 -4.41 -5.66
CA GLY A 27 -3.36 -5.38 -4.95
C GLY A 27 -2.38 -4.77 -3.93
N ILE A 28 -2.71 -3.60 -3.37
CA ILE A 28 -1.85 -2.81 -2.48
C ILE A 28 -2.48 -2.52 -1.11
N GLY A 29 -3.62 -3.14 -0.82
CA GLY A 29 -4.31 -3.00 0.47
C GLY A 29 -5.07 -1.68 0.69
N GLY A 30 -5.06 -0.74 -0.27
CA GLY A 30 -5.85 0.51 -0.23
C GLY A 30 -5.24 1.67 0.57
N GLY A 31 -4.14 1.47 1.28
CA GLY A 31 -3.53 2.47 2.16
C GLY A 31 -3.11 3.76 1.45
N ILE A 32 -2.74 3.69 0.18
CA ILE A 32 -2.34 4.86 -0.61
C ILE A 32 -3.44 5.91 -0.70
N ILE A 33 -4.70 5.46 -0.78
CA ILE A 33 -5.85 6.35 -0.79
C ILE A 33 -6.27 6.67 0.65
N ALA A 34 -6.19 5.67 1.54
CA ALA A 34 -6.61 5.82 2.93
C ALA A 34 -5.80 6.89 3.66
N VAL A 35 -4.46 6.87 3.55
CA VAL A 35 -3.61 7.84 4.26
C VAL A 35 -3.95 9.28 3.89
N PRO A 36 -4.02 9.69 2.63
CA PRO A 36 -4.44 11.04 2.27
C PRO A 36 -5.85 11.39 2.72
N VAL A 37 -6.80 10.45 2.61
CA VAL A 37 -8.18 10.68 3.06
C VAL A 37 -8.21 10.92 4.58
N LEU A 38 -7.48 10.14 5.36
CA LEU A 38 -7.40 10.30 6.82
C LEU A 38 -6.65 11.59 7.20
N ALA A 39 -5.53 11.89 6.55
CA ALA A 39 -4.75 13.08 6.83
C ALA A 39 -5.46 14.38 6.44
N LEU A 40 -6.16 14.38 5.30
CA LEU A 40 -6.77 15.58 4.73
C LEU A 40 -8.25 15.72 5.09
N GLY A 41 -8.99 14.61 5.10
CA GLY A 41 -10.44 14.59 5.38
C GLY A 41 -10.73 14.60 6.88
N PHE A 42 -9.96 13.85 7.66
CA PHE A 42 -10.14 13.75 9.11
C PHE A 42 -9.16 14.62 9.91
N GLY A 43 -8.23 15.32 9.24
CA GLY A 43 -7.25 16.20 9.89
C GLY A 43 -6.21 15.46 10.73
N MET A 44 -6.03 14.16 10.50
CA MET A 44 -5.07 13.36 11.26
C MET A 44 -3.63 13.78 10.93
N GLY A 45 -2.74 13.73 11.92
CA GLY A 45 -1.30 13.82 11.70
C GLY A 45 -0.83 12.71 10.75
N GLN A 46 0.27 12.92 10.03
CA GLN A 46 0.71 11.97 8.99
C GLN A 46 0.97 10.57 9.56
N ALA A 47 1.67 10.46 10.69
CA ALA A 47 1.94 9.17 11.34
C ALA A 47 0.63 8.47 11.79
N LEU A 48 -0.31 9.23 12.39
CA LEU A 48 -1.61 8.70 12.82
C LEU A 48 -2.43 8.20 11.63
N ALA A 49 -2.45 8.94 10.51
CA ALA A 49 -3.13 8.52 9.28
C ALA A 49 -2.52 7.25 8.69
N GLN A 50 -1.19 7.13 8.70
CA GLN A 50 -0.47 5.94 8.25
C GLN A 50 -0.78 4.73 9.13
N GLY A 51 -0.63 4.84 10.45
CA GLY A 51 -0.93 3.75 11.39
C GLY A 51 -2.39 3.33 11.36
N THR A 52 -3.32 4.29 11.30
CA THR A 52 -4.77 4.00 11.19
C THR A 52 -5.09 3.31 9.86
N SER A 53 -4.44 3.69 8.76
CA SER A 53 -4.62 3.00 7.48
C SER A 53 -4.11 1.55 7.52
N LEU A 54 -3.04 1.26 8.28
CA LEU A 54 -2.50 -0.09 8.45
C LEU A 54 -3.50 -1.03 9.14
N SER A 55 -4.28 -0.53 10.11
CA SER A 55 -5.31 -1.34 10.77
C SER A 55 -6.39 -1.84 9.80
N MET A 56 -6.73 -1.03 8.78
CA MET A 56 -7.60 -1.43 7.68
C MET A 56 -6.86 -2.33 6.67
N MET A 57 -5.61 -2.01 6.35
CA MET A 57 -4.85 -2.71 5.31
C MET A 57 -4.52 -4.16 5.67
N VAL A 58 -4.12 -4.43 6.91
CA VAL A 58 -3.69 -5.77 7.34
C VAL A 58 -4.73 -6.85 7.02
N PRO A 59 -5.99 -6.75 7.45
CA PRO A 59 -6.99 -7.76 7.13
C PRO A 59 -7.28 -7.85 5.62
N ILE A 60 -7.24 -6.73 4.89
CA ILE A 60 -7.42 -6.70 3.44
C ILE A 60 -6.28 -7.45 2.74
N LEU A 61 -5.03 -7.23 3.17
CA LEU A 61 -3.85 -7.91 2.61
C LEU A 61 -3.88 -9.41 2.88
N ILE A 62 -4.30 -9.85 4.07
CA ILE A 62 -4.44 -11.28 4.40
C ILE A 62 -5.44 -11.95 3.45
N VAL A 63 -6.63 -11.36 3.25
CA VAL A 63 -7.64 -11.89 2.33
C VAL A 63 -7.14 -11.82 0.88
N GLY A 64 -6.46 -10.75 0.50
CA GLY A 64 -5.84 -10.58 -0.81
C GLY A 64 -4.78 -11.67 -1.07
N LEU A 65 -3.85 -11.86 -0.15
CA LEU A 65 -2.80 -12.89 -0.23
C LEU A 65 -3.42 -14.29 -0.41
N TRP A 66 -4.41 -14.63 0.39
CA TRP A 66 -5.10 -15.93 0.29
C TRP A 66 -5.72 -16.15 -1.09
N LYS A 67 -6.34 -15.12 -1.70
CA LYS A 67 -6.94 -15.23 -3.03
C LYS A 67 -5.90 -15.29 -4.15
N TYR A 68 -4.85 -14.48 -4.08
CA TYR A 68 -3.80 -14.45 -5.09
C TYR A 68 -2.96 -15.73 -5.06
N SER A 69 -2.59 -16.24 -3.88
CA SER A 69 -1.78 -17.44 -3.72
C SER A 69 -2.47 -18.71 -4.23
N ARG A 70 -3.81 -18.75 -4.21
CA ARG A 70 -4.57 -19.86 -4.79
C ARG A 70 -4.49 -19.92 -6.32
N LYS A 71 -4.31 -18.79 -6.99
CA LYS A 71 -4.22 -18.73 -8.46
C LYS A 71 -2.79 -18.75 -8.96
N HIS A 72 -1.86 -18.24 -8.20
CA HIS A 72 -0.45 -18.10 -8.55
C HIS A 72 0.41 -18.62 -7.41
N PRO A 73 0.87 -19.88 -7.46
CA PRO A 73 1.68 -20.48 -6.40
C PRO A 73 3.00 -19.72 -6.23
N ILE A 74 3.30 -19.42 -4.97
CA ILE A 74 4.48 -18.63 -4.58
C ILE A 74 5.64 -19.58 -4.34
N PRO A 75 6.87 -19.27 -4.80
CA PRO A 75 8.07 -20.05 -4.48
C PRO A 75 8.43 -19.85 -2.99
N LEU A 76 7.87 -20.70 -2.12
CA LEU A 76 7.90 -20.58 -0.66
C LEU A 76 9.28 -20.31 -0.04
N PRO A 77 10.38 -21.03 -0.39
CA PRO A 77 11.64 -20.82 0.33
C PRO A 77 12.22 -19.41 0.15
N SER A 78 12.30 -18.94 -1.10
CA SER A 78 12.84 -17.59 -1.38
C SER A 78 11.93 -16.47 -0.89
N ALA A 79 10.60 -16.69 -0.92
CA ALA A 79 9.64 -15.74 -0.41
C ALA A 79 9.70 -15.58 1.11
N ILE A 80 9.91 -16.64 1.87
CA ILE A 80 10.04 -16.61 3.33
C ILE A 80 11.27 -15.80 3.74
N TYR A 81 12.46 -16.08 3.18
CA TYR A 81 13.67 -15.31 3.49
C TYR A 81 13.52 -13.83 3.16
N ALA A 82 12.94 -13.53 2.00
CA ALA A 82 12.69 -12.15 1.60
C ALA A 82 11.66 -11.48 2.52
N ALA A 83 10.62 -12.19 2.98
CA ALA A 83 9.62 -11.67 3.90
C ALA A 83 10.19 -11.40 5.30
N LEU A 84 11.06 -12.27 5.82
CA LEU A 84 11.74 -12.06 7.09
C LEU A 84 12.63 -10.81 7.05
N LEU A 85 13.45 -10.69 6.01
CA LEU A 85 14.32 -9.53 5.82
C LEU A 85 13.52 -8.24 5.62
N ALA A 86 12.44 -8.31 4.85
CA ALA A 86 11.50 -7.22 4.65
C ALA A 86 10.85 -6.78 5.98
N SER A 87 10.39 -7.73 6.79
CA SER A 87 9.77 -7.46 8.09
C SER A 87 10.75 -6.80 9.07
N LEU A 88 12.01 -7.28 9.09
CA LEU A 88 13.06 -6.68 9.90
C LEU A 88 13.35 -5.24 9.47
N THR A 89 13.49 -5.01 8.17
CA THR A 89 13.67 -3.66 7.63
C THR A 89 12.46 -2.77 7.94
N THR A 90 11.24 -3.32 7.82
CA THR A 90 10.01 -2.60 8.15
C THR A 90 10.01 -2.13 9.60
N TYR A 91 10.41 -2.98 10.55
CA TYR A 91 10.44 -2.65 11.96
C TYR A 91 11.32 -1.41 12.22
N PHE A 92 12.59 -1.46 11.81
CA PHE A 92 13.52 -0.35 12.03
C PHE A 92 13.11 0.94 11.31
N VAL A 93 12.61 0.81 10.08
CA VAL A 93 12.19 1.99 9.31
C VAL A 93 10.88 2.56 9.83
N ALA A 94 9.95 1.74 10.34
CA ALA A 94 8.72 2.22 10.96
C ALA A 94 8.99 2.94 12.29
N GLU A 95 9.90 2.41 13.13
CA GLU A 95 10.35 3.07 14.34
C GLU A 95 10.95 4.45 14.02
N PHE A 96 11.86 4.51 13.05
CA PHE A 96 12.40 5.77 12.58
C PHE A 96 11.34 6.74 12.03
N ALA A 97 10.33 6.21 11.32
CA ALA A 97 9.26 7.03 10.74
C ALA A 97 8.33 7.64 11.80
N THR A 98 8.10 6.95 12.92
CA THR A 98 7.27 7.48 14.03
C THR A 98 7.96 8.62 14.78
N ASP A 99 9.30 8.67 14.75
CA ASP A 99 10.09 9.74 15.36
C ASP A 99 10.28 10.96 14.45
N LEU A 100 9.94 10.84 13.16
CA LEU A 100 10.06 11.94 12.21
C LEU A 100 9.02 13.03 12.44
N ASP A 101 9.46 14.29 12.16
CA ASP A 101 8.53 15.42 12.09
C ASP A 101 7.40 15.16 11.08
N GLN A 102 6.16 15.54 11.46
CA GLN A 102 4.96 15.34 10.66
C GLN A 102 5.06 15.97 9.27
N GLY A 103 5.71 17.13 9.15
CA GLY A 103 5.94 17.82 7.89
C GLY A 103 6.90 17.04 6.98
N ALA A 104 8.02 16.56 7.55
CA ALA A 104 9.00 15.75 6.83
C ALA A 104 8.38 14.43 6.33
N LEU A 105 7.66 13.73 7.20
CA LEU A 105 7.00 12.47 6.85
C LEU A 105 5.97 12.67 5.73
N ARG A 106 5.18 13.75 5.78
CA ARG A 106 4.23 14.13 4.73
C ARG A 106 4.93 14.45 3.41
N ALA A 107 6.02 15.22 3.45
CA ALA A 107 6.77 15.57 2.25
C ALA A 107 7.39 14.33 1.58
N ILE A 108 7.97 13.43 2.36
CA ILE A 108 8.50 12.14 1.88
C ILE A 108 7.37 11.33 1.22
N PHE A 109 6.22 11.21 1.88
CA PHE A 109 5.09 10.46 1.37
C PHE A 109 4.55 11.07 0.06
N ALA A 110 4.34 12.37 0.01
CA ALA A 110 3.86 13.07 -1.18
C ALA A 110 4.85 12.97 -2.35
N SER A 111 6.15 13.14 -2.09
CA SER A 111 7.20 12.98 -3.10
C SER A 111 7.24 11.56 -3.66
N PHE A 112 7.10 10.56 -2.81
CA PHE A 112 7.03 9.17 -3.22
C PHE A 112 5.80 8.90 -4.13
N LEU A 113 4.63 9.39 -3.76
CA LEU A 113 3.42 9.26 -4.58
C LEU A 113 3.57 9.97 -5.93
N LEU A 114 4.20 11.15 -5.95
CA LEU A 114 4.42 11.92 -7.18
C LEU A 114 5.37 11.17 -8.13
N ILE A 115 6.51 10.70 -7.61
CA ILE A 115 7.48 9.94 -8.41
C ILE A 115 6.84 8.69 -9.01
N LEU A 116 6.12 7.91 -8.20
CA LEU A 116 5.44 6.72 -8.67
C LEU A 116 4.33 7.03 -9.68
N GLY A 117 3.53 8.07 -9.40
CA GLY A 117 2.46 8.49 -10.29
C GLY A 117 2.99 8.90 -11.65
N VAL A 118 4.01 9.74 -11.70
CA VAL A 118 4.66 10.17 -12.95
C VAL A 118 5.29 8.98 -13.68
N GLN A 119 6.03 8.12 -12.97
CA GLN A 119 6.67 6.94 -13.57
C GLN A 119 5.64 5.98 -14.20
N MET A 120 4.53 5.74 -13.52
CA MET A 120 3.46 4.87 -14.04
C MET A 120 2.73 5.51 -15.22
N GLY A 121 2.48 6.82 -15.18
CA GLY A 121 1.85 7.58 -16.27
C GLY A 121 2.72 7.60 -17.53
N TRP A 122 4.00 7.85 -17.38
CA TRP A 122 4.94 7.89 -18.52
C TRP A 122 5.02 6.53 -19.23
N LYS A 123 5.07 5.44 -18.49
CA LYS A 123 5.09 4.08 -19.05
C LYS A 123 3.76 3.63 -19.63
N SER A 124 2.64 4.27 -19.26
CA SER A 124 1.33 4.02 -19.88
C SER A 124 1.23 4.55 -21.30
N SER A 125 2.03 5.56 -21.67
CA SER A 125 2.04 6.17 -23.00
C SER A 125 2.99 5.50 -24.01
N GLY A 126 3.87 4.61 -23.59
CA GLY A 126 4.91 4.00 -24.42
C GLY A 126 4.71 2.51 -24.66
N ARG A 127 4.91 2.08 -25.91
CA ARG A 127 4.95 0.71 -26.41
C ARG A 127 6.04 -0.15 -25.74
N PHE A 128 5.85 -0.57 -24.50
CA PHE A 128 6.69 -1.62 -23.92
C PHE A 128 5.91 -2.92 -23.86
N SER A 129 5.77 -3.54 -25.02
CA SER A 129 5.47 -4.97 -25.17
C SER A 129 6.78 -5.75 -25.38
N GLU A 130 7.78 -5.51 -24.53
CA GLU A 130 8.93 -6.39 -24.49
C GLU A 130 8.66 -7.49 -23.48
N LYS A 131 8.89 -8.74 -23.91
CA LYS A 131 8.90 -9.90 -23.02
C LYS A 131 9.86 -9.56 -21.87
N PRO A 132 9.42 -9.60 -20.62
CA PRO A 132 10.29 -9.28 -19.50
C PRO A 132 11.44 -10.27 -19.46
N THR A 133 12.63 -9.81 -19.81
CA THR A 133 13.88 -10.54 -19.64
C THR A 133 14.38 -10.26 -18.23
N SER A 134 14.73 -11.29 -17.47
CA SER A 134 15.34 -11.12 -16.17
C SER A 134 16.70 -10.44 -16.33
N ILE A 135 16.85 -9.24 -15.77
CA ILE A 135 18.10 -8.47 -15.79
C ILE A 135 18.98 -8.88 -14.59
N VAL A 136 18.35 -9.37 -13.52
CA VAL A 136 19.00 -9.63 -12.23
C VAL A 136 18.84 -11.10 -11.84
N SER A 137 19.91 -11.69 -11.28
CA SER A 137 19.88 -13.07 -10.78
C SER A 137 18.87 -13.22 -9.64
N PRO A 138 18.14 -14.35 -9.53
CA PRO A 138 17.20 -14.63 -8.45
C PRO A 138 17.79 -14.52 -7.04
N LYS A 139 19.11 -14.59 -6.89
CA LYS A 139 19.82 -14.41 -5.62
C LYS A 139 19.62 -13.03 -4.98
N TRP A 140 19.27 -12.02 -5.78
CA TRP A 140 19.02 -10.66 -5.33
C TRP A 140 17.56 -10.40 -4.90
N MET A 141 16.70 -11.41 -4.98
CA MET A 141 15.30 -11.32 -4.57
C MET A 141 15.09 -10.82 -3.12
N PRO A 142 15.94 -11.16 -2.13
CA PRO A 142 15.84 -10.61 -0.78
C PRO A 142 15.93 -9.09 -0.72
N PHE A 143 16.68 -8.43 -1.63
CA PHE A 143 16.77 -6.96 -1.70
C PHE A 143 15.44 -6.28 -2.07
N VAL A 144 14.60 -6.96 -2.86
CA VAL A 144 13.22 -6.50 -3.11
C VAL A 144 12.45 -6.41 -1.79
N GLY A 145 12.70 -7.38 -0.88
CA GLY A 145 12.15 -7.37 0.47
C GLY A 145 12.59 -6.14 1.26
N CYS A 146 13.88 -5.80 1.27
CA CYS A 146 14.39 -4.63 1.97
C CYS A 146 13.75 -3.32 1.46
N PHE A 147 13.69 -3.12 0.15
CA PHE A 147 13.07 -1.93 -0.43
C PHE A 147 11.55 -1.88 -0.20
N GLY A 148 10.86 -3.02 -0.37
CA GLY A 148 9.44 -3.13 -0.09
C GLY A 148 9.12 -2.95 1.40
N GLY A 149 9.91 -3.56 2.29
CA GLY A 149 9.79 -3.41 3.73
C GLY A 149 10.10 -2.00 4.21
N GLY A 150 11.17 -1.38 3.69
CA GLY A 150 11.52 0.00 4.01
C GLY A 150 10.43 0.98 3.59
N SER A 151 9.88 0.85 2.38
CA SER A 151 8.75 1.68 1.94
C SER A 151 7.50 1.43 2.77
N MET A 152 7.26 0.20 3.23
CA MET A 152 6.14 -0.11 4.11
C MET A 152 6.30 0.53 5.48
N GLY A 153 7.49 0.44 6.08
CA GLY A 153 7.79 1.05 7.38
C GLY A 153 7.69 2.56 7.34
N LEU A 154 8.29 3.20 6.33
CA LEU A 154 8.37 4.67 6.23
C LEU A 154 7.03 5.31 5.87
N LEU A 155 6.28 4.69 4.99
CA LEU A 155 5.09 5.29 4.38
C LEU A 155 3.79 4.73 4.94
N GLY A 156 3.83 3.63 5.70
CA GLY A 156 2.64 2.92 6.15
C GLY A 156 1.81 2.36 4.99
N VAL A 157 2.32 2.46 3.77
CA VAL A 157 1.67 2.00 2.55
C VAL A 157 2.74 1.63 1.52
N GLY A 158 2.40 0.81 0.55
CA GLY A 158 3.18 0.78 -0.67
C GLY A 158 4.34 -0.19 -0.74
N GLY A 159 4.55 -1.07 0.23
CA GLY A 159 5.52 -2.17 0.03
C GLY A 159 5.27 -2.91 -1.30
N GLY A 160 4.00 -3.15 -1.63
CA GLY A 160 3.59 -3.72 -2.91
C GLY A 160 3.83 -2.84 -4.13
N LEU A 161 3.78 -1.53 -3.97
CA LEU A 161 4.05 -0.57 -5.05
C LEU A 161 5.51 -0.57 -5.49
N VAL A 162 6.42 -0.83 -4.58
CA VAL A 162 7.85 -0.93 -4.87
C VAL A 162 8.20 -2.35 -5.29
N ALA A 163 7.74 -3.35 -4.53
CA ALA A 163 8.08 -4.74 -4.78
C ALA A 163 7.54 -5.26 -6.12
N THR A 164 6.29 -4.94 -6.49
CA THR A 164 5.70 -5.42 -7.75
C THR A 164 6.45 -4.93 -8.99
N PRO A 165 6.73 -3.61 -9.17
CA PRO A 165 7.55 -3.16 -10.29
C PRO A 165 8.96 -3.74 -10.28
N MET A 166 9.61 -3.84 -9.12
CA MET A 166 10.94 -4.45 -9.03
C MET A 166 10.91 -5.90 -9.52
N LEU A 167 9.94 -6.69 -9.07
CA LEU A 167 9.78 -8.08 -9.51
C LEU A 167 9.50 -8.19 -11.00
N THR A 168 8.71 -7.29 -11.55
CA THR A 168 8.36 -7.29 -12.97
C THR A 168 9.52 -6.84 -13.84
N TYR A 169 10.19 -5.73 -13.51
CA TYR A 169 11.20 -5.13 -14.38
C TYR A 169 12.60 -5.71 -14.18
N LEU A 170 12.99 -6.04 -12.94
CA LEU A 170 14.32 -6.56 -12.66
C LEU A 170 14.40 -8.07 -12.80
N PHE A 171 13.33 -8.78 -12.39
CA PHE A 171 13.30 -10.23 -12.37
C PHE A 171 12.46 -10.85 -13.49
N GLY A 172 11.88 -10.03 -14.38
CA GLY A 172 11.10 -10.51 -15.51
C GLY A 172 9.85 -11.30 -15.14
N GLN A 173 9.29 -11.09 -13.94
CA GLN A 173 8.11 -11.81 -13.50
C GLN A 173 6.85 -11.26 -14.18
N ARG A 174 5.91 -12.17 -14.52
CA ARG A 174 4.59 -11.74 -14.99
C ARG A 174 3.88 -10.94 -13.91
N GLN A 175 3.15 -9.90 -14.30
CA GLN A 175 2.48 -8.98 -13.36
C GLN A 175 1.67 -9.70 -12.27
N ALA A 176 0.89 -10.72 -12.64
CA ALA A 176 0.08 -11.48 -11.69
C ALA A 176 0.91 -12.26 -10.66
N LEU A 177 2.05 -12.86 -11.09
CA LEU A 177 2.97 -13.55 -10.19
C LEU A 177 3.74 -12.55 -9.32
N ALA A 178 4.19 -11.43 -9.90
CA ALA A 178 4.84 -10.36 -9.17
C ALA A 178 3.92 -9.80 -8.06
N GLN A 179 2.63 -9.61 -8.34
CA GLN A 179 1.65 -9.21 -7.34
C GLN A 179 1.48 -10.26 -6.23
N SER A 180 1.41 -11.55 -6.58
CA SER A 180 1.28 -12.64 -5.60
C SER A 180 2.48 -12.69 -4.66
N ILE A 181 3.71 -12.63 -5.20
CA ILE A 181 4.95 -12.60 -4.42
C ILE A 181 5.01 -11.33 -3.58
N SER A 182 4.70 -10.18 -4.17
CA SER A 182 4.67 -8.90 -3.46
C SER A 182 3.71 -8.91 -2.27
N MET A 183 2.50 -9.43 -2.43
CA MET A 183 1.55 -9.58 -1.32
C MET A 183 2.09 -10.49 -0.21
N ALA A 184 2.80 -11.57 -0.56
CA ALA A 184 3.41 -12.45 0.43
C ALA A 184 4.52 -11.76 1.23
N LEU A 185 5.27 -10.86 0.60
CA LEU A 185 6.28 -10.04 1.27
C LEU A 185 5.66 -8.94 2.13
N VAL A 186 4.66 -8.25 1.60
CA VAL A 186 4.08 -7.03 2.21
C VAL A 186 3.13 -7.35 3.36
N THR A 187 2.44 -8.49 3.34
CA THR A 187 1.49 -8.84 4.41
C THR A 187 2.17 -8.93 5.78
N PRO A 188 3.27 -9.68 5.99
CA PRO A 188 3.97 -9.69 7.27
C PRO A 188 4.58 -8.32 7.60
N CYS A 189 5.07 -7.57 6.61
CA CYS A 189 5.56 -6.20 6.82
C CYS A 189 4.46 -5.27 7.35
N ALA A 190 3.25 -5.37 6.80
CA ALA A 190 2.11 -4.57 7.25
C ALA A 190 1.72 -4.88 8.70
N ILE A 191 1.81 -6.15 9.10
CA ILE A 191 1.56 -6.58 10.47
C ILE A 191 2.62 -5.97 11.40
N VAL A 192 3.90 -6.08 11.06
CA VAL A 192 5.00 -5.50 11.83
C VAL A 192 4.86 -3.98 11.91
N ALA A 193 4.61 -3.30 10.80
CA ALA A 193 4.38 -1.85 10.79
C ALA A 193 3.20 -1.45 11.68
N LEU A 194 2.06 -2.17 11.61
CA LEU A 194 0.91 -1.91 12.47
C LEU A 194 1.26 -2.00 13.95
N PHE A 195 2.02 -3.02 14.37
CA PHE A 195 2.47 -3.15 15.74
C PHE A 195 3.39 -2.00 16.15
N THR A 196 4.33 -1.60 15.30
CA THR A 196 5.27 -0.50 15.58
C THR A 196 4.53 0.84 15.71
N TYR A 197 3.65 1.17 14.75
CA TYR A 197 2.85 2.39 14.82
C TYR A 197 1.87 2.40 16.00
N ASN A 198 1.31 1.24 16.35
CA ASN A 198 0.46 1.12 17.54
C ASN A 198 1.25 1.31 18.85
N ALA A 199 2.48 0.82 18.93
CA ALA A 199 3.35 1.02 20.08
C ALA A 199 3.75 2.50 20.27
N ALA A 200 3.75 3.28 19.17
CA ALA A 200 3.98 4.72 19.15
C ALA A 200 2.69 5.57 19.31
N ASP A 201 1.58 4.95 19.74
CA ASP A 201 0.25 5.60 19.86
C ASP A 201 -0.23 6.27 18.56
N ALA A 202 0.26 5.82 17.41
CA ALA A 202 -0.05 6.37 16.09
C ALA A 202 -1.13 5.56 15.34
N VAL A 203 -2.09 4.97 16.06
CA VAL A 203 -3.24 4.24 15.48
C VAL A 203 -4.53 4.63 16.17
N ASP A 204 -5.48 5.15 15.40
CA ASP A 204 -6.85 5.38 15.88
C ASP A 204 -7.74 4.18 15.54
N TRP A 205 -7.93 3.30 16.49
CA TRP A 205 -8.76 2.09 16.33
C TRP A 205 -10.25 2.39 16.17
N SER A 206 -10.72 3.54 16.66
CA SER A 206 -12.13 3.94 16.53
C SER A 206 -12.51 4.22 15.08
N VAL A 207 -11.56 4.69 14.29
CA VAL A 207 -11.67 4.91 12.83
C VAL A 207 -11.22 3.69 12.04
N GLY A 208 -10.10 3.09 12.44
CA GLY A 208 -9.47 2.00 11.71
C GLY A 208 -10.31 0.71 11.66
N PHE A 209 -10.98 0.36 12.76
CA PHE A 209 -11.79 -0.85 12.82
C PHE A 209 -13.02 -0.82 11.90
N PRO A 210 -13.85 0.25 11.88
CA PRO A 210 -14.95 0.37 10.92
C PRO A 210 -14.47 0.37 9.46
N LEU A 211 -13.34 1.05 9.17
CA LEU A 211 -12.73 1.03 7.84
C LEU A 211 -12.33 -0.41 7.43
N ALA A 212 -11.75 -1.17 8.35
CA ALA A 212 -11.37 -2.56 8.11
C ALA A 212 -12.58 -3.45 7.78
N LEU A 213 -13.68 -3.33 8.54
CA LEU A 213 -14.92 -4.08 8.29
C LEU A 213 -15.49 -3.77 6.91
N GLY A 214 -15.61 -2.49 6.56
CA GLY A 214 -16.05 -2.06 5.24
C GLY A 214 -15.15 -2.59 4.13
N GLY A 215 -13.83 -2.48 4.31
CA GLY A 215 -12.83 -2.94 3.35
C GLY A 215 -12.87 -4.44 3.10
N LEU A 216 -13.02 -5.24 4.17
CA LEU A 216 -13.15 -6.69 4.07
C LEU A 216 -14.38 -7.13 3.25
N ALA A 217 -15.49 -6.40 3.36
CA ALA A 217 -16.71 -6.72 2.61
C ALA A 217 -16.53 -6.60 1.09
N THR A 218 -15.62 -5.74 0.62
CA THR A 218 -15.48 -5.40 -0.80
C THR A 218 -14.17 -5.83 -1.45
N VAL A 219 -13.10 -6.09 -0.67
CA VAL A 219 -11.78 -6.49 -1.20
C VAL A 219 -11.87 -7.65 -2.18
N SER A 220 -12.71 -8.63 -1.89
CA SER A 220 -12.91 -9.79 -2.74
C SER A 220 -13.45 -9.44 -4.14
N ARG A 221 -14.35 -8.45 -4.21
CA ARG A 221 -14.86 -7.93 -5.49
C ARG A 221 -13.80 -7.12 -6.22
N GLY A 222 -13.01 -6.33 -5.49
CA GLY A 222 -11.86 -5.59 -6.04
C GLY A 222 -10.85 -6.51 -6.71
N VAL A 223 -10.44 -7.59 -6.06
CA VAL A 223 -9.55 -8.60 -6.64
C VAL A 223 -10.15 -9.25 -7.89
N SER A 224 -11.45 -9.56 -7.89
CA SER A 224 -12.11 -10.13 -9.06
C SER A 224 -12.15 -9.16 -10.23
N LEU A 225 -12.41 -7.88 -9.97
CA LEU A 225 -12.43 -6.81 -10.96
C LEU A 225 -11.03 -6.54 -11.55
N ALA A 226 -9.96 -6.69 -10.76
CA ALA A 226 -8.58 -6.58 -11.22
C ALA A 226 -8.25 -7.56 -12.36
N HIS A 227 -8.87 -8.74 -12.34
CA HIS A 227 -8.67 -9.75 -13.38
C HIS A 227 -9.52 -9.50 -14.63
N ALA A 228 -10.53 -8.62 -14.56
CA ALA A 228 -11.44 -8.32 -15.66
C ALA A 228 -11.04 -7.05 -16.45
N LEU A 229 -10.28 -6.15 -15.84
CA LEU A 229 -9.92 -4.86 -16.46
C LEU A 229 -8.63 -4.96 -17.26
N PRO A 230 -8.52 -4.24 -18.41
CA PRO A 230 -7.28 -4.11 -19.16
C PRO A 230 -6.21 -3.42 -18.30
N GLU A 231 -5.03 -4.02 -18.22
CA GLU A 231 -3.90 -3.54 -17.39
C GLU A 231 -3.55 -2.06 -17.66
N GLN A 232 -3.60 -1.65 -18.91
CA GLN A 232 -3.28 -0.28 -19.32
C GLN A 232 -4.26 0.77 -18.75
N LYS A 233 -5.57 0.47 -18.72
CA LYS A 233 -6.58 1.37 -18.13
C LYS A 233 -6.41 1.45 -16.61
N MET A 234 -6.17 0.32 -15.96
CA MET A 234 -5.88 0.27 -14.53
C MET A 234 -4.67 1.12 -14.16
N ARG A 235 -3.58 0.98 -14.91
CA ARG A 235 -2.33 1.73 -14.69
C ARG A 235 -2.53 3.23 -14.87
N SER A 236 -3.25 3.66 -15.90
CA SER A 236 -3.54 5.08 -16.15
C SER A 236 -4.39 5.71 -15.05
N LEU A 237 -5.47 5.05 -14.65
CA LEU A 237 -6.33 5.51 -13.55
C LEU A 237 -5.56 5.64 -12.24
N PHE A 238 -4.74 4.65 -11.93
CA PHE A 238 -3.93 4.63 -10.73
C PHE A 238 -2.87 5.73 -10.71
N SER A 239 -2.16 5.92 -11.83
CA SER A 239 -1.20 7.01 -12.01
C SER A 239 -1.84 8.38 -11.80
N GLY A 240 -2.99 8.64 -12.44
CA GLY A 240 -3.71 9.90 -12.27
C GLY A 240 -4.11 10.16 -10.82
N MET A 241 -4.61 9.13 -10.14
CA MET A 241 -4.96 9.22 -8.72
C MET A 241 -3.75 9.54 -7.83
N LEU A 242 -2.60 8.88 -8.06
CA LEU A 242 -1.37 9.13 -7.30
C LEU A 242 -0.89 10.57 -7.45
N VAL A 243 -0.88 11.10 -8.68
CA VAL A 243 -0.45 12.47 -8.96
C VAL A 243 -1.37 13.49 -8.31
N VAL A 244 -2.69 13.33 -8.46
CA VAL A 244 -3.68 14.22 -7.85
C VAL A 244 -3.53 14.23 -6.33
N THR A 245 -3.40 13.05 -5.71
CA THR A 245 -3.21 12.90 -4.27
C THR A 245 -1.92 13.56 -3.79
N ALA A 246 -0.81 13.35 -4.51
CA ALA A 246 0.49 13.95 -4.17
C ALA A 246 0.43 15.47 -4.22
N LEU A 247 -0.13 16.04 -5.29
CA LEU A 247 -0.29 17.48 -5.43
C LEU A 247 -1.16 18.07 -4.31
N PHE A 248 -2.26 17.41 -3.97
CA PHE A 248 -3.14 17.86 -2.90
C PHE A 248 -2.45 17.85 -1.52
N LEU A 249 -1.64 16.81 -1.23
CA LEU A 249 -0.84 16.73 0.00
C LEU A 249 0.23 17.82 0.10
N LEU A 250 0.83 18.22 -1.03
CA LEU A 250 1.84 19.26 -1.07
C LEU A 250 1.24 20.67 -0.95
N ILE A 251 0.06 20.90 -1.52
CA ILE A 251 -0.57 22.23 -1.59
C ILE A 251 -1.29 22.58 -0.30
N LYS A 252 -1.90 21.62 0.41
CA LYS A 252 -2.70 21.89 1.63
C LYS A 252 -1.98 22.72 2.71
N PRO A 253 -0.68 22.51 3.03
CA PRO A 253 0.01 23.32 4.02
C PRO A 253 0.05 24.81 3.70
N TYR A 254 -0.03 25.17 2.41
CA TYR A 254 0.07 26.55 1.93
C TYR A 254 -1.28 27.26 1.78
N VAL A 255 -2.39 26.50 1.78
CA VAL A 255 -3.75 27.04 1.50
C VAL A 255 -4.60 27.17 2.76
N MET A 256 -4.21 26.52 3.87
CA MET A 256 -4.99 26.52 5.13
C MET A 256 -4.25 27.23 6.28
N HIS A 257 -3.50 28.26 5.98
CA HIS A 257 -3.07 29.28 6.96
C HIS A 257 -3.97 30.48 6.89
#